data_034f8da65a11e895e745c0b6e8c7c707
#
_entry.id   034f8da65a11e895e745c0b6e8c7c707
#
_cell.length_a   1.000
_cell.length_b   1.000
_cell.length_c   1.000
_cell.angle_alpha   90.00
_cell.angle_beta   90.00
_cell.angle_gamma   90.00
#
_symmetry.space_group_name_H-M   'P 1'
#
loop_
_entity.id
_entity.type
_entity.pdbx_description
1 polymer ?
#
loop_
_entity_poly.entity_id
_entity_poly.type
_entity_poly.pdbx_seq_one_letter_code
_entity_poly.pdbx_strand_id
1 'polypeptide(L)'
;MCTLVRLFFVAILVTTLTTAPAQSQGNRTRLVRDAEIENIIRRYATPIFNAAGLSADAVNIYLVRDDRLNAFVAGGQRLFINTGLLIRASSANQVIGVIAHESGHIAGGHLSRIHDELRKAELKSILATVVGVAVGVATGDGRAAQTIVRGGQGLALTDLLKYSRTQESAADAAALKYLDATGQSARGISEFFRLLQKDIRLQGGREHPYLSSHPLTNDRISAVENHIALSRFTNAKPPPDTVIDHQIMRAKLIGFMQPLTNVLKIYPENNGSVPARYARSAAYYLDGNLEMAVPLIDSLIAGAPKNPYFQELKGQMLFENGRIEKSLEPYRRSVDLAPEEPLLRVALARAQIETGNATLLEDAKVHLKVAAGREPEMREIWRLSAIVSGRLGQMGEMTLAKAEYELLSGKNIAARTLADRAIDQLPAGSPGWLRAQDIRAEAQQRIKPE
;
A
#
# COMPACT_ATOMS: atom_id res chain seq x y z
N MET A 1 25.49 -80.65 29.86
CA MET A 1 26.01 -80.03 28.63
C MET A 1 25.01 -78.94 28.27
N CYS A 2 25.40 -77.70 28.54
CA CYS A 2 24.54 -76.49 28.53
C CYS A 2 24.56 -75.88 27.14
N THR A 3 23.39 -75.64 26.57
CA THR A 3 23.22 -74.82 25.34
C THR A 3 22.63 -73.49 25.73
N LEU A 4 23.44 -72.42 25.57
CA LEU A 4 23.04 -71.02 25.81
C LEU A 4 22.16 -70.53 24.64
N VAL A 5 20.93 -70.06 24.95
CA VAL A 5 20.05 -69.32 24.06
C VAL A 5 20.40 -67.86 24.21
N ARG A 6 20.90 -67.22 23.13
CA ARG A 6 21.13 -65.79 23.01
C ARG A 6 19.82 -65.13 22.54
N LEU A 7 19.17 -64.36 23.40
CA LEU A 7 18.09 -63.43 23.05
C LEU A 7 18.65 -62.18 22.42
N PHE A 8 18.33 -61.94 21.15
CA PHE A 8 18.59 -60.69 20.44
C PHE A 8 17.45 -59.72 20.74
N PHE A 9 17.72 -58.69 21.52
CA PHE A 9 16.86 -57.54 21.65
C PHE A 9 17.06 -56.63 20.44
N VAL A 10 16.09 -56.55 19.53
CA VAL A 10 16.00 -55.52 18.50
C VAL A 10 15.34 -54.28 19.11
N ALA A 11 16.13 -53.25 19.43
CA ALA A 11 15.63 -51.94 19.81
C ALA A 11 15.19 -51.21 18.53
N ILE A 12 13.89 -51.10 18.32
CA ILE A 12 13.30 -50.22 17.29
C ILE A 12 13.40 -48.81 17.80
N LEU A 13 14.38 -48.06 17.26
CA LEU A 13 14.53 -46.61 17.46
C LEU A 13 13.47 -45.89 16.61
N VAL A 14 12.32 -45.55 17.20
CA VAL A 14 11.33 -44.70 16.57
C VAL A 14 11.86 -43.27 16.65
N THR A 15 12.52 -42.81 15.59
CA THR A 15 12.82 -41.39 15.39
C THR A 15 11.54 -40.67 15.01
N THR A 16 10.89 -40.04 16.00
CA THR A 16 9.86 -39.03 15.74
C THR A 16 10.52 -37.84 15.05
N LEU A 17 10.43 -37.79 13.72
CA LEU A 17 10.63 -36.52 13.00
C LEU A 17 9.54 -35.54 13.43
N THR A 18 9.87 -34.70 14.39
CA THR A 18 9.12 -33.48 14.63
C THR A 18 9.34 -32.57 13.41
N THR A 19 8.44 -32.65 12.45
CA THR A 19 8.32 -31.61 11.44
C THR A 19 7.88 -30.34 12.16
N ALA A 20 8.86 -29.48 12.48
CA ALA A 20 8.55 -28.12 12.86
C ALA A 20 7.66 -27.53 11.75
N PRO A 21 6.51 -26.94 12.07
CA PRO A 21 5.73 -26.26 11.04
C PRO A 21 6.65 -25.21 10.42
N ALA A 22 6.90 -25.34 9.12
CA ALA A 22 7.52 -24.28 8.36
C ALA A 22 6.64 -23.04 8.60
N GLN A 23 7.13 -22.10 9.42
CA GLN A 23 6.51 -20.80 9.54
C GLN A 23 6.50 -20.23 8.12
N SER A 24 5.35 -20.25 7.49
CA SER A 24 5.06 -19.46 6.33
C SER A 24 5.48 -18.04 6.72
N GLN A 25 6.62 -17.58 6.20
CA GLN A 25 6.98 -16.17 6.20
C GLN A 25 5.91 -15.51 5.34
N GLY A 26 4.81 -15.11 5.98
CA GLY A 26 3.78 -14.32 5.35
C GLY A 26 4.49 -13.17 4.66
N ASN A 27 4.32 -13.10 3.35
CA ASN A 27 4.91 -12.09 2.49
C ASN A 27 4.42 -10.72 3.01
N ARG A 28 5.21 -10.10 3.91
CA ARG A 28 4.83 -8.82 4.53
C ARG A 28 4.70 -7.81 3.39
N THR A 29 3.49 -7.37 3.14
CA THR A 29 3.20 -6.32 2.19
C THR A 29 4.11 -5.14 2.47
N ARG A 30 5.05 -4.85 1.56
CA ARG A 30 5.99 -3.73 1.70
C ARG A 30 5.32 -2.49 1.13
N LEU A 31 4.93 -1.57 2.01
CA LEU A 31 4.44 -0.27 1.61
C LEU A 31 5.60 0.61 1.14
N VAL A 32 5.34 1.39 0.10
CA VAL A 32 6.21 2.47 -0.38
C VAL A 32 5.59 3.79 0.08
N ARG A 33 6.42 4.69 0.58
CA ARG A 33 6.03 6.06 0.89
C ARG A 33 6.83 6.99 -0.01
N ASP A 34 6.13 7.80 -0.76
CA ASP A 34 6.72 8.76 -1.69
C ASP A 34 5.76 9.94 -1.91
N ALA A 35 6.16 11.12 -1.46
CA ALA A 35 5.33 12.32 -1.50
C ALA A 35 4.85 12.67 -2.92
N GLU A 36 5.73 12.59 -3.91
CA GLU A 36 5.38 12.92 -5.30
C GLU A 36 4.33 11.96 -5.87
N ILE A 37 4.59 10.66 -5.72
CA ILE A 37 3.69 9.62 -6.25
C ILE A 37 2.34 9.64 -5.53
N GLU A 38 2.35 9.73 -4.20
CA GLU A 38 1.13 9.81 -3.38
C GLU A 38 0.29 11.03 -3.76
N ASN A 39 0.92 12.19 -3.97
CA ASN A 39 0.23 13.41 -4.41
C ASN A 39 -0.30 13.31 -5.85
N ILE A 40 0.44 12.69 -6.76
CA ILE A 40 -0.04 12.44 -8.13
C ILE A 40 -1.29 11.56 -8.09
N ILE A 41 -1.24 10.45 -7.38
CA ILE A 41 -2.39 9.53 -7.24
C ILE A 41 -3.56 10.22 -6.55
N ARG A 42 -3.30 11.05 -5.53
CA ARG A 42 -4.34 11.83 -4.84
C ARG A 42 -5.04 12.80 -5.81
N ARG A 43 -4.28 13.48 -6.69
CA ARG A 43 -4.87 14.35 -7.73
C ARG A 43 -5.75 13.57 -8.71
N TYR A 44 -5.38 12.32 -9.06
CA TYR A 44 -6.22 11.46 -9.89
C TYR A 44 -7.49 11.00 -9.18
N ALA A 45 -7.37 10.68 -7.91
CA ALA A 45 -8.42 10.06 -7.13
C ALA A 45 -9.49 11.06 -6.63
N THR A 46 -9.08 12.27 -6.23
CA THR A 46 -9.97 13.24 -5.61
C THR A 46 -11.22 13.56 -6.43
N PRO A 47 -11.15 13.85 -7.74
CA PRO A 47 -12.35 14.08 -8.55
C PRO A 47 -13.27 12.87 -8.57
N ILE A 48 -12.70 11.67 -8.65
CA ILE A 48 -13.44 10.39 -8.68
C ILE A 48 -14.11 10.13 -7.33
N PHE A 49 -13.40 10.32 -6.20
CA PHE A 49 -13.97 10.16 -4.87
C PHE A 49 -15.14 11.11 -4.65
N ASN A 50 -15.00 12.37 -5.04
CA ASN A 50 -16.09 13.36 -4.95
C ASN A 50 -17.29 12.94 -5.79
N ALA A 51 -17.09 12.46 -7.02
CA ALA A 51 -18.15 11.93 -7.89
C ALA A 51 -18.82 10.67 -7.31
N ALA A 52 -18.08 9.88 -6.54
CA ALA A 52 -18.58 8.70 -5.82
C ALA A 52 -19.30 9.05 -4.49
N GLY A 53 -19.33 10.33 -4.08
CA GLY A 53 -19.88 10.76 -2.79
C GLY A 53 -19.01 10.35 -1.60
N LEU A 54 -17.72 10.09 -1.83
CA LEU A 54 -16.74 9.73 -0.79
C LEU A 54 -16.00 11.01 -0.35
N SER A 55 -15.71 11.12 0.95
CA SER A 55 -14.78 12.14 1.42
C SER A 55 -13.36 11.77 0.97
N ALA A 56 -12.74 12.64 0.16
CA ALA A 56 -11.39 12.40 -0.35
C ALA A 56 -10.36 12.24 0.77
N ASP A 57 -10.54 12.92 1.89
CA ASP A 57 -9.64 12.84 3.04
C ASP A 57 -9.85 11.56 3.88
N ALA A 58 -11.03 10.94 3.78
CA ALA A 58 -11.32 9.69 4.49
C ALA A 58 -10.80 8.44 3.76
N VAL A 59 -10.51 8.55 2.45
CA VAL A 59 -9.96 7.44 1.67
C VAL A 59 -8.44 7.47 1.74
N ASN A 60 -7.86 6.49 2.42
CA ASN A 60 -6.42 6.32 2.51
C ASN A 60 -5.86 5.57 1.30
N ILE A 61 -4.83 6.12 0.67
CA ILE A 61 -4.16 5.51 -0.48
C ILE A 61 -2.81 4.96 -0.03
N TYR A 62 -2.55 3.69 -0.37
CA TYR A 62 -1.32 2.99 -0.03
C TYR A 62 -0.66 2.45 -1.29
N LEU A 63 0.63 2.73 -1.45
CA LEU A 63 1.44 2.16 -2.51
C LEU A 63 2.09 0.86 -2.01
N VAL A 64 1.92 -0.22 -2.77
CA VAL A 64 2.47 -1.53 -2.45
C VAL A 64 3.65 -1.83 -3.38
N ARG A 65 4.82 -2.14 -2.82
CA ARG A 65 5.97 -2.60 -3.61
C ARG A 65 5.72 -4.01 -4.11
N ASP A 66 5.12 -4.10 -5.26
CA ASP A 66 4.79 -5.36 -5.94
C ASP A 66 4.78 -5.09 -7.45
N ASP A 67 5.45 -5.91 -8.24
CA ASP A 67 5.58 -5.78 -9.69
C ASP A 67 4.36 -6.31 -10.47
N ARG A 68 3.42 -6.95 -9.78
CA ARG A 68 2.19 -7.48 -10.37
C ARG A 68 1.18 -6.35 -10.65
N LEU A 69 0.41 -6.51 -11.73
CA LEU A 69 -0.73 -5.62 -12.02
C LEU A 69 -1.82 -5.89 -10.98
N ASN A 70 -1.97 -4.98 -10.02
CA ASN A 70 -3.04 -5.07 -9.03
C ASN A 70 -3.36 -3.71 -8.40
N ALA A 71 -4.63 -3.53 -8.04
CA ALA A 71 -5.14 -2.58 -7.08
C ALA A 71 -6.31 -3.23 -6.37
N PHE A 72 -6.59 -2.86 -5.13
CA PHE A 72 -7.69 -3.42 -4.35
C PHE A 72 -8.03 -2.52 -3.18
N VAL A 73 -9.26 -2.62 -2.70
CA VAL A 73 -9.71 -2.01 -1.45
C VAL A 73 -9.74 -3.03 -0.32
N ALA A 74 -9.37 -2.62 0.88
CA ALA A 74 -9.38 -3.46 2.08
C ALA A 74 -9.63 -2.64 3.34
N GLY A 75 -10.17 -3.27 4.38
CA GLY A 75 -10.28 -2.67 5.71
C GLY A 75 -11.04 -1.34 5.74
N GLY A 76 -12.17 -1.23 5.06
CA GLY A 76 -12.97 -0.01 4.95
C GLY A 76 -12.58 0.84 3.74
N GLN A 77 -12.18 2.11 3.95
CA GLN A 77 -11.85 3.05 2.88
C GLN A 77 -10.34 3.13 2.62
N ARG A 78 -9.69 1.99 2.40
CA ARG A 78 -8.24 1.92 2.12
C ARG A 78 -8.03 1.35 0.72
N LEU A 79 -7.48 2.19 -0.16
CA LEU A 79 -7.12 1.84 -1.54
C LEU A 79 -5.64 1.47 -1.61
N PHE A 80 -5.34 0.26 -2.03
CA PHE A 80 -3.98 -0.24 -2.25
C PHE A 80 -3.70 -0.31 -3.75
N ILE A 81 -2.55 0.24 -4.18
CA ILE A 81 -2.13 0.24 -5.59
C ILE A 81 -0.72 -0.32 -5.68
N ASN A 82 -0.55 -1.39 -6.45
CA ASN A 82 0.75 -1.98 -6.68
C ASN A 82 1.60 -1.10 -7.61
N THR A 83 2.90 -1.00 -7.32
CA THR A 83 3.85 -0.29 -8.17
C THR A 83 3.92 -0.85 -9.58
N GLY A 84 3.70 -2.17 -9.75
CA GLY A 84 3.63 -2.81 -11.06
C GLY A 84 2.50 -2.29 -11.94
N LEU A 85 1.34 -1.93 -11.36
CA LEU A 85 0.27 -1.27 -12.10
C LEU A 85 0.71 0.12 -12.59
N LEU A 86 1.29 0.94 -11.70
CA LEU A 86 1.71 2.30 -12.04
C LEU A 86 2.82 2.35 -13.09
N ILE A 87 3.77 1.40 -13.05
CA ILE A 87 4.85 1.28 -14.03
C ILE A 87 4.34 0.83 -15.40
N ARG A 88 3.39 -0.11 -15.43
CA ARG A 88 2.94 -0.77 -16.66
C ARG A 88 1.76 -0.07 -17.34
N ALA A 89 0.98 0.71 -16.60
CA ALA A 89 -0.03 1.59 -17.18
C ALA A 89 0.65 2.60 -18.13
N SER A 90 0.22 2.65 -19.39
CA SER A 90 0.82 3.53 -20.40
C SER A 90 0.27 4.95 -20.34
N SER A 91 -0.86 5.18 -19.66
CA SER A 91 -1.51 6.48 -19.53
C SER A 91 -2.12 6.68 -18.14
N ALA A 92 -2.28 7.94 -17.74
CA ALA A 92 -2.98 8.31 -16.52
C ALA A 92 -4.42 7.77 -16.51
N ASN A 93 -5.09 7.76 -17.67
CA ASN A 93 -6.48 7.29 -17.78
C ASN A 93 -6.65 5.81 -17.37
N GLN A 94 -5.63 4.97 -17.59
CA GLN A 94 -5.67 3.58 -17.12
C GLN A 94 -5.68 3.51 -15.60
N VAL A 95 -4.82 4.31 -14.94
CA VAL A 95 -4.76 4.38 -13.48
C VAL A 95 -6.04 4.98 -12.91
N ILE A 96 -6.53 6.06 -13.51
CA ILE A 96 -7.79 6.73 -13.11
C ILE A 96 -8.97 5.76 -13.27
N GLY A 97 -9.01 4.99 -14.36
CA GLY A 97 -10.05 3.98 -14.59
C GLY A 97 -10.07 2.90 -13.50
N VAL A 98 -8.90 2.43 -13.07
CA VAL A 98 -8.79 1.48 -11.95
C VAL A 98 -9.23 2.14 -10.64
N ILE A 99 -8.80 3.38 -10.36
CA ILE A 99 -9.23 4.13 -9.17
C ILE A 99 -10.76 4.31 -9.15
N ALA A 100 -11.37 4.59 -10.31
CA ALA A 100 -12.82 4.72 -10.43
C ALA A 100 -13.55 3.40 -10.11
N HIS A 101 -13.01 2.26 -10.59
CA HIS A 101 -13.53 0.93 -10.28
C HIS A 101 -13.43 0.62 -8.78
N GLU A 102 -12.27 0.84 -8.17
CA GLU A 102 -12.07 0.64 -6.72
C GLU A 102 -12.97 1.56 -5.88
N SER A 103 -13.18 2.80 -6.34
CA SER A 103 -14.14 3.73 -5.72
C SER A 103 -15.57 3.20 -5.78
N GLY A 104 -15.91 2.48 -6.85
CA GLY A 104 -17.19 1.76 -6.98
C GLY A 104 -17.35 0.69 -5.89
N HIS A 105 -16.28 -0.05 -5.58
CA HIS A 105 -16.28 -1.02 -4.49
C HIS A 105 -16.44 -0.37 -3.11
N ILE A 106 -15.76 0.75 -2.86
CA ILE A 106 -15.88 1.49 -1.59
C ILE A 106 -17.31 2.03 -1.43
N ALA A 107 -17.80 2.79 -2.40
CA ALA A 107 -19.11 3.44 -2.35
C ALA A 107 -20.26 2.40 -2.33
N GLY A 108 -20.08 1.27 -3.03
CA GLY A 108 -21.01 0.14 -3.01
C GLY A 108 -21.01 -0.67 -1.71
N GLY A 109 -20.05 -0.46 -0.82
CA GLY A 109 -19.90 -1.24 0.42
C GLY A 109 -19.65 -2.73 0.15
N HIS A 110 -18.99 -3.05 -0.97
CA HIS A 110 -18.83 -4.44 -1.44
C HIS A 110 -17.98 -5.26 -0.46
N LEU A 111 -16.99 -4.66 0.19
CA LEU A 111 -16.11 -5.33 1.13
C LEU A 111 -16.83 -5.79 2.40
N SER A 112 -17.72 -4.96 2.96
CA SER A 112 -18.50 -5.35 4.14
C SER A 112 -19.50 -6.47 3.83
N ARG A 113 -20.12 -6.39 2.66
CA ARG A 113 -21.12 -7.39 2.23
C ARG A 113 -20.50 -8.75 1.89
N ILE A 114 -19.23 -8.80 1.43
CA ILE A 114 -18.60 -10.09 1.13
C ILE A 114 -18.40 -10.94 2.37
N HIS A 115 -18.15 -10.33 3.52
CA HIS A 115 -18.07 -11.05 4.80
C HIS A 115 -19.39 -11.73 5.16
N ASP A 116 -20.53 -11.06 4.90
CA ASP A 116 -21.86 -11.63 5.14
C ASP A 116 -22.14 -12.77 4.15
N GLU A 117 -21.75 -12.63 2.88
CA GLU A 117 -21.92 -13.68 1.88
C GLU A 117 -21.02 -14.90 2.13
N LEU A 118 -19.78 -14.68 2.57
CA LEU A 118 -18.90 -15.77 3.01
C LEU A 118 -19.50 -16.54 4.18
N ARG A 119 -20.04 -15.84 5.19
CA ARG A 119 -20.74 -16.46 6.33
C ARG A 119 -21.96 -17.27 5.88
N LYS A 120 -22.77 -16.74 4.95
CA LYS A 120 -23.91 -17.47 4.38
C LYS A 120 -23.46 -18.72 3.61
N ALA A 121 -22.38 -18.62 2.82
CA ALA A 121 -21.83 -19.76 2.08
C ALA A 121 -21.28 -20.85 3.04
N GLU A 122 -20.61 -20.44 4.10
CA GLU A 122 -20.13 -21.33 5.16
C GLU A 122 -21.30 -22.06 5.84
N LEU A 123 -22.36 -21.33 6.25
CA LEU A 123 -23.55 -21.92 6.85
C LEU A 123 -24.24 -22.91 5.91
N LYS A 124 -24.35 -22.59 4.61
CA LYS A 124 -24.93 -23.51 3.60
C LYS A 124 -24.07 -24.78 3.47
N SER A 125 -22.74 -24.65 3.47
CA SER A 125 -21.82 -25.79 3.42
C SER A 125 -21.91 -26.68 4.64
N ILE A 126 -21.99 -26.09 5.85
CA ILE A 126 -22.18 -26.81 7.11
C ILE A 126 -23.55 -27.55 7.10
N LEU A 127 -24.60 -26.88 6.72
CA LEU A 127 -25.94 -27.46 6.64
C LEU A 127 -25.98 -28.65 5.67
N ALA A 128 -25.39 -28.52 4.49
CA ALA A 128 -25.29 -29.60 3.51
C ALA A 128 -24.50 -30.80 4.09
N THR A 129 -23.47 -30.55 4.86
CA THR A 129 -22.68 -31.58 5.53
C THR A 129 -23.52 -32.31 6.58
N VAL A 130 -24.25 -31.59 7.43
CA VAL A 130 -25.14 -32.19 8.45
C VAL A 130 -26.24 -33.04 7.81
N VAL A 131 -26.91 -32.51 6.77
CA VAL A 131 -27.95 -33.24 6.03
C VAL A 131 -27.37 -34.49 5.34
N GLY A 132 -26.21 -34.36 4.68
CA GLY A 132 -25.52 -35.46 4.02
C GLY A 132 -25.19 -36.60 5.00
N VAL A 133 -24.61 -36.24 6.17
CA VAL A 133 -24.34 -37.23 7.23
C VAL A 133 -25.63 -37.90 7.73
N ALA A 134 -26.67 -37.14 8.01
CA ALA A 134 -27.97 -37.69 8.47
C ALA A 134 -28.57 -38.68 7.45
N VAL A 135 -28.53 -38.34 6.14
CA VAL A 135 -29.01 -39.25 5.07
C VAL A 135 -28.14 -40.48 4.99
N GLY A 136 -26.80 -40.34 5.05
CA GLY A 136 -25.88 -41.48 5.04
C GLY A 136 -26.13 -42.47 6.19
N VAL A 137 -26.38 -41.95 7.39
CA VAL A 137 -26.73 -42.78 8.56
C VAL A 137 -28.10 -43.42 8.38
N ALA A 138 -29.10 -42.70 7.93
CA ALA A 138 -30.47 -43.20 7.77
C ALA A 138 -30.61 -44.25 6.67
N THR A 139 -29.86 -44.12 5.56
CA THR A 139 -29.96 -45.00 4.38
C THR A 139 -28.88 -46.06 4.34
N GLY A 140 -27.81 -45.93 5.13
CA GLY A 140 -26.59 -46.75 4.99
C GLY A 140 -25.79 -46.49 3.70
N ASP A 141 -26.15 -45.46 2.91
CA ASP A 141 -25.52 -45.14 1.65
C ASP A 141 -24.57 -43.94 1.78
N GLY A 142 -23.28 -44.24 1.92
CA GLY A 142 -22.24 -43.23 2.00
C GLY A 142 -22.06 -42.45 0.69
N ARG A 143 -22.49 -42.96 -0.48
CA ARG A 143 -22.42 -42.24 -1.75
C ARG A 143 -23.50 -41.18 -1.83
N ALA A 144 -24.71 -41.46 -1.35
CA ALA A 144 -25.80 -40.48 -1.25
C ALA A 144 -25.39 -39.32 -0.32
N ALA A 145 -24.81 -39.64 0.85
CA ALA A 145 -24.26 -38.64 1.76
C ALA A 145 -23.22 -37.73 1.08
N GLN A 146 -22.24 -38.31 0.40
CA GLN A 146 -21.17 -37.58 -0.27
C GLN A 146 -21.72 -36.70 -1.41
N THR A 147 -22.73 -37.17 -2.15
CA THR A 147 -23.36 -36.39 -3.22
C THR A 147 -24.05 -35.15 -2.68
N ILE A 148 -24.76 -35.23 -1.54
CA ILE A 148 -25.41 -34.09 -0.91
C ILE A 148 -24.38 -33.08 -0.40
N VAL A 149 -23.31 -33.52 0.26
CA VAL A 149 -22.24 -32.63 0.76
C VAL A 149 -21.56 -31.89 -0.38
N ARG A 150 -21.14 -32.60 -1.44
CA ARG A 150 -20.50 -32.00 -2.61
C ARG A 150 -21.43 -31.06 -3.40
N GLY A 151 -22.68 -31.45 -3.54
CA GLY A 151 -23.72 -30.63 -4.17
C GLY A 151 -23.95 -29.32 -3.41
N GLY A 152 -24.09 -29.37 -2.09
CA GLY A 152 -24.26 -28.18 -1.25
C GLY A 152 -23.05 -27.24 -1.26
N GLN A 153 -21.84 -27.79 -1.20
CA GLN A 153 -20.61 -27.01 -1.34
C GLN A 153 -20.50 -26.37 -2.73
N GLY A 154 -20.86 -27.09 -3.81
CA GLY A 154 -20.89 -26.57 -5.16
C GLY A 154 -21.90 -25.42 -5.33
N LEU A 155 -23.08 -25.53 -4.73
CA LEU A 155 -24.09 -24.46 -4.75
C LEU A 155 -23.60 -23.22 -3.99
N ALA A 156 -23.02 -23.39 -2.79
CA ALA A 156 -22.46 -22.29 -2.00
C ALA A 156 -21.36 -21.54 -2.77
N LEU A 157 -20.46 -22.27 -3.44
CA LEU A 157 -19.42 -21.68 -4.30
C LEU A 157 -20.01 -20.95 -5.50
N THR A 158 -21.01 -21.55 -6.16
CA THR A 158 -21.69 -20.94 -7.32
C THR A 158 -22.37 -19.61 -6.93
N ASP A 159 -23.05 -19.57 -5.79
CA ASP A 159 -23.70 -18.35 -5.28
C ASP A 159 -22.66 -17.27 -4.97
N LEU A 160 -21.53 -17.63 -4.36
CA LEU A 160 -20.44 -16.70 -4.07
C LEU A 160 -19.81 -16.13 -5.35
N LEU A 161 -19.57 -16.97 -6.36
CA LEU A 161 -19.03 -16.54 -7.66
C LEU A 161 -20.02 -15.64 -8.40
N LYS A 162 -21.32 -15.94 -8.34
CA LYS A 162 -22.38 -15.09 -8.92
C LYS A 162 -22.44 -13.73 -8.22
N TYR A 163 -22.36 -13.74 -6.89
CA TYR A 163 -22.29 -12.51 -6.10
C TYR A 163 -21.09 -11.65 -6.50
N SER A 164 -19.90 -12.25 -6.55
CA SER A 164 -18.67 -11.57 -6.98
C SER A 164 -18.83 -10.92 -8.36
N ARG A 165 -19.34 -11.64 -9.38
CA ARG A 165 -19.57 -11.07 -10.72
C ARG A 165 -20.57 -9.90 -10.70
N THR A 166 -21.60 -9.96 -9.87
CA THR A 166 -22.58 -8.87 -9.73
C THR A 166 -21.91 -7.63 -9.13
N GLN A 167 -21.05 -7.79 -8.12
CA GLN A 167 -20.30 -6.69 -7.50
C GLN A 167 -19.33 -6.04 -8.50
N GLU A 168 -18.65 -6.86 -9.30
CA GLU A 168 -17.75 -6.36 -10.35
C GLU A 168 -18.50 -5.53 -11.40
N SER A 169 -19.65 -6.01 -11.88
CA SER A 169 -20.49 -5.27 -12.84
C SER A 169 -21.03 -3.97 -12.24
N ALA A 170 -21.38 -3.98 -10.95
CA ALA A 170 -21.83 -2.78 -10.24
C ALA A 170 -20.68 -1.76 -10.06
N ALA A 171 -19.46 -2.23 -9.75
CA ALA A 171 -18.29 -1.38 -9.64
C ALA A 171 -17.91 -0.75 -11.00
N ASP A 172 -17.98 -1.53 -12.09
CA ASP A 172 -17.75 -1.01 -13.45
C ASP A 172 -18.80 0.06 -13.82
N ALA A 173 -20.09 -0.21 -13.59
CA ALA A 173 -21.15 0.75 -13.87
C ALA A 173 -20.98 2.05 -13.06
N ALA A 174 -20.58 1.93 -11.81
CA ALA A 174 -20.26 3.08 -10.95
C ALA A 174 -19.03 3.85 -11.50
N ALA A 175 -17.96 3.15 -11.87
CA ALA A 175 -16.75 3.75 -12.44
C ALA A 175 -17.07 4.55 -13.72
N LEU A 176 -17.85 3.98 -14.63
CA LEU A 176 -18.29 4.66 -15.88
C LEU A 176 -19.06 5.94 -15.56
N LYS A 177 -19.98 5.88 -14.57
CA LYS A 177 -20.73 7.05 -14.09
C LYS A 177 -19.81 8.12 -13.50
N TYR A 178 -18.81 7.74 -12.71
CA TYR A 178 -17.88 8.70 -12.09
C TYR A 178 -17.00 9.37 -13.13
N LEU A 179 -16.52 8.60 -14.12
CA LEU A 179 -15.74 9.15 -15.23
C LEU A 179 -16.55 10.14 -16.07
N ASP A 180 -17.80 9.83 -16.39
CA ASP A 180 -18.68 10.76 -17.09
C ASP A 180 -18.97 12.02 -16.25
N ALA A 181 -19.23 11.86 -14.97
CA ALA A 181 -19.48 12.97 -14.05
C ALA A 181 -18.28 13.95 -13.93
N THR A 182 -17.06 13.42 -14.13
CA THR A 182 -15.82 14.20 -14.11
C THR A 182 -15.31 14.61 -15.48
N GLY A 183 -16.05 14.30 -16.55
CA GLY A 183 -15.69 14.64 -17.92
C GLY A 183 -14.52 13.84 -18.47
N GLN A 184 -14.26 12.66 -17.92
CA GLN A 184 -13.10 11.83 -18.28
C GLN A 184 -13.49 10.65 -19.17
N SER A 185 -12.53 10.21 -20.01
CA SER A 185 -12.76 9.11 -20.93
C SER A 185 -12.70 7.74 -20.25
N ALA A 186 -13.69 6.89 -20.48
CA ALA A 186 -13.69 5.50 -20.04
C ALA A 186 -12.74 4.58 -20.85
N ARG A 187 -12.09 5.09 -21.92
CA ARG A 187 -11.12 4.29 -22.70
C ARG A 187 -10.00 3.71 -21.83
N GLY A 188 -9.62 4.41 -20.76
CA GLY A 188 -8.61 3.93 -19.82
C GLY A 188 -8.96 2.58 -19.19
N ILE A 189 -10.24 2.31 -18.88
CA ILE A 189 -10.69 1.00 -18.36
C ILE A 189 -10.52 -0.10 -19.43
N SER A 190 -10.97 0.15 -20.66
CA SER A 190 -10.81 -0.80 -21.77
C SER A 190 -9.34 -1.09 -22.07
N GLU A 191 -8.50 -0.07 -22.08
CA GLU A 191 -7.04 -0.22 -22.25
C GLU A 191 -6.42 -1.04 -21.11
N PHE A 192 -6.86 -0.83 -19.88
CA PHE A 192 -6.42 -1.62 -18.73
C PHE A 192 -6.86 -3.09 -18.84
N PHE A 193 -8.07 -3.37 -19.29
CA PHE A 193 -8.51 -4.74 -19.55
C PHE A 193 -7.64 -5.43 -20.61
N ARG A 194 -7.26 -4.72 -21.67
CA ARG A 194 -6.35 -5.25 -22.70
C ARG A 194 -4.94 -5.50 -22.12
N LEU A 195 -4.46 -4.62 -21.25
CA LEU A 195 -3.19 -4.80 -20.55
C LEU A 195 -3.22 -6.06 -19.67
N LEU A 196 -4.29 -6.28 -18.91
CA LEU A 196 -4.50 -7.51 -18.12
C LEU A 196 -4.52 -8.76 -19.00
N GLN A 197 -5.28 -8.76 -20.08
CA GLN A 197 -5.34 -9.90 -21.01
C GLN A 197 -3.97 -10.23 -21.61
N LYS A 198 -3.16 -9.20 -21.93
CA LYS A 198 -1.78 -9.39 -22.40
C LYS A 198 -0.91 -10.02 -21.31
N ASP A 199 -1.03 -9.54 -20.08
CA ASP A 199 -0.24 -10.04 -18.96
C ASP A 199 -0.52 -11.51 -18.64
N ILE A 200 -1.81 -11.90 -18.61
CA ILE A 200 -2.25 -13.28 -18.41
C ILE A 200 -1.65 -14.21 -19.48
N ARG A 201 -1.68 -13.79 -20.75
CA ARG A 201 -1.08 -14.58 -21.83
C ARG A 201 0.43 -14.78 -21.66
N LEU A 202 1.14 -13.74 -21.21
CA LEU A 202 2.58 -13.81 -20.98
C LEU A 202 2.96 -14.69 -19.78
N GLN A 203 2.08 -14.80 -18.78
CA GLN A 203 2.30 -15.63 -17.58
C GLN A 203 1.88 -17.10 -17.76
N GLY A 204 1.45 -17.50 -18.98
CA GLY A 204 1.15 -18.90 -19.27
C GLY A 204 -0.06 -19.46 -18.53
N GLY A 205 -1.06 -18.65 -18.22
CA GLY A 205 -2.30 -19.09 -17.57
C GLY A 205 -2.19 -19.35 -16.06
N ARG A 206 -1.11 -18.89 -15.41
CA ARG A 206 -1.01 -18.91 -13.94
C ARG A 206 -2.09 -18.00 -13.33
N GLU A 207 -2.50 -18.32 -12.10
CA GLU A 207 -3.43 -17.48 -11.36
C GLU A 207 -2.91 -16.03 -11.31
N HIS A 208 -3.73 -15.11 -11.84
CA HIS A 208 -3.39 -13.70 -11.85
C HIS A 208 -4.04 -13.02 -10.65
N PRO A 209 -3.28 -12.35 -9.75
CA PRO A 209 -3.80 -11.80 -8.50
C PRO A 209 -5.00 -10.86 -8.69
N TYR A 210 -4.96 -10.00 -9.72
CA TYR A 210 -6.08 -9.11 -10.03
C TYR A 210 -7.34 -9.90 -10.40
N LEU A 211 -7.23 -10.97 -11.17
CA LEU A 211 -8.39 -11.77 -11.58
C LEU A 211 -8.97 -12.61 -10.45
N SER A 212 -8.17 -12.94 -9.46
CA SER A 212 -8.65 -13.67 -8.28
C SER A 212 -9.60 -12.80 -7.44
N SER A 213 -9.35 -11.48 -7.37
CA SER A 213 -10.22 -10.50 -6.70
C SER A 213 -11.27 -9.88 -7.64
N HIS A 214 -10.92 -9.68 -8.92
CA HIS A 214 -11.71 -8.98 -9.94
C HIS A 214 -11.83 -9.80 -11.23
N PRO A 215 -12.70 -10.83 -11.29
CA PRO A 215 -12.85 -11.66 -12.48
C PRO A 215 -13.23 -10.83 -13.72
N LEU A 216 -12.42 -10.94 -14.79
CA LEU A 216 -12.68 -10.26 -16.06
C LEU A 216 -13.53 -11.14 -16.96
N THR A 217 -14.79 -10.78 -17.15
CA THR A 217 -15.74 -11.49 -18.02
C THR A 217 -15.95 -10.74 -19.33
N ASN A 218 -16.43 -11.45 -20.36
CA ASN A 218 -16.78 -10.83 -21.63
C ASN A 218 -17.92 -9.80 -21.46
N ASP A 219 -18.85 -10.03 -20.54
CA ASP A 219 -19.95 -9.11 -20.26
C ASP A 219 -19.44 -7.77 -19.74
N ARG A 220 -18.43 -7.77 -18.83
CA ARG A 220 -17.79 -6.56 -18.34
C ARG A 220 -17.09 -5.79 -19.46
N ILE A 221 -16.34 -6.50 -20.32
CA ILE A 221 -15.67 -5.90 -21.47
C ILE A 221 -16.69 -5.25 -22.39
N SER A 222 -17.76 -5.98 -22.73
CA SER A 222 -18.82 -5.49 -23.63
C SER A 222 -19.56 -4.28 -23.03
N ALA A 223 -19.84 -4.28 -21.72
CA ALA A 223 -20.49 -3.16 -21.05
C ALA A 223 -19.63 -1.89 -21.13
N VAL A 224 -18.31 -2.00 -20.89
CA VAL A 224 -17.38 -0.86 -21.00
C VAL A 224 -17.27 -0.37 -22.45
N GLU A 225 -17.15 -1.25 -23.44
CA GLU A 225 -17.06 -0.87 -24.86
C GLU A 225 -18.36 -0.21 -25.36
N ASN A 226 -19.53 -0.73 -24.95
CA ASN A 226 -20.82 -0.11 -25.25
C ASN A 226 -20.93 1.30 -24.66
N HIS A 227 -20.49 1.49 -23.40
CA HIS A 227 -20.46 2.82 -22.80
C HIS A 227 -19.54 3.77 -23.57
N ILE A 228 -18.34 3.31 -23.94
CA ILE A 228 -17.38 4.08 -24.74
C ILE A 228 -18.02 4.52 -26.08
N ALA A 229 -18.81 3.66 -26.72
CA ALA A 229 -19.47 4.00 -27.99
C ALA A 229 -20.52 5.12 -27.84
N LEU A 230 -21.13 5.26 -26.65
CA LEU A 230 -22.25 6.19 -26.40
C LEU A 230 -21.84 7.45 -25.63
N SER A 231 -20.78 7.40 -24.83
CA SER A 231 -20.37 8.53 -23.97
C SER A 231 -19.84 9.71 -24.80
N ARG A 232 -20.34 10.90 -24.48
CA ARG A 232 -19.84 12.17 -25.04
C ARG A 232 -18.37 12.47 -24.67
N PHE A 233 -17.86 11.82 -23.62
CA PHE A 233 -16.51 12.01 -23.13
C PHE A 233 -15.50 10.99 -23.66
N THR A 234 -15.90 10.11 -24.54
CA THR A 234 -15.05 9.05 -25.10
C THR A 234 -13.72 9.56 -25.63
N ASN A 235 -13.70 10.71 -26.26
CA ASN A 235 -12.48 11.32 -26.83
C ASN A 235 -11.91 12.44 -25.94
N ALA A 236 -12.36 12.57 -24.69
CA ALA A 236 -11.82 13.53 -23.76
C ALA A 236 -10.35 13.21 -23.48
N LYS A 237 -9.49 14.21 -23.66
CA LYS A 237 -8.06 14.11 -23.36
C LYS A 237 -7.82 14.53 -21.92
N PRO A 238 -6.93 13.84 -21.19
CA PRO A 238 -6.53 14.31 -19.86
C PRO A 238 -5.83 15.67 -19.96
N PRO A 239 -5.88 16.49 -18.92
CA PRO A 239 -5.11 17.73 -18.84
C PRO A 239 -3.61 17.46 -19.08
N PRO A 240 -2.86 18.39 -19.72
CA PRO A 240 -1.42 18.23 -19.98
C PRO A 240 -0.63 17.87 -18.72
N ASP A 241 -0.94 18.50 -17.58
CA ASP A 241 -0.28 18.23 -16.30
C ASP A 241 -0.49 16.79 -15.84
N THR A 242 -1.69 16.22 -16.05
CA THR A 242 -1.99 14.83 -15.74
C THR A 242 -1.12 13.86 -16.58
N VAL A 243 -0.86 14.21 -17.84
CA VAL A 243 0.02 13.39 -18.71
C VAL A 243 1.46 13.46 -18.24
N ILE A 244 1.95 14.66 -17.91
CA ILE A 244 3.31 14.88 -17.40
C ILE A 244 3.49 14.18 -16.04
N ASP A 245 2.56 14.34 -15.13
CA ASP A 245 2.55 13.68 -13.82
C ASP A 245 2.70 12.16 -13.97
N HIS A 246 1.94 11.56 -14.88
CA HIS A 246 2.02 10.12 -15.13
C HIS A 246 3.39 9.69 -15.64
N GLN A 247 3.97 10.46 -16.56
CA GLN A 247 5.30 10.17 -17.09
C GLN A 247 6.39 10.30 -16.03
N ILE A 248 6.31 11.32 -15.17
CA ILE A 248 7.22 11.55 -14.04
C ILE A 248 7.10 10.43 -13.02
N MET A 249 5.89 10.08 -12.59
CA MET A 249 5.62 8.98 -11.65
C MET A 249 6.21 7.65 -12.16
N ARG A 250 5.95 7.31 -13.42
CA ARG A 250 6.52 6.10 -14.03
C ARG A 250 8.04 6.13 -14.07
N ALA A 251 8.61 7.26 -14.48
CA ALA A 251 10.05 7.44 -14.57
C ALA A 251 10.72 7.27 -13.20
N LYS A 252 10.17 7.90 -12.15
CA LYS A 252 10.65 7.75 -10.78
C LYS A 252 10.60 6.29 -10.34
N LEU A 253 9.45 5.63 -10.48
CA LEU A 253 9.28 4.22 -10.11
C LEU A 253 10.24 3.30 -10.89
N ILE A 254 10.40 3.49 -12.19
CA ILE A 254 11.34 2.72 -13.01
C ILE A 254 12.77 2.96 -12.54
N GLY A 255 13.15 4.21 -12.28
CA GLY A 255 14.50 4.56 -11.80
C GLY A 255 14.82 3.94 -10.44
N PHE A 256 13.85 3.88 -9.51
CA PHE A 256 14.03 3.31 -8.17
C PHE A 256 13.86 1.79 -8.08
N MET A 257 13.16 1.17 -9.04
CA MET A 257 12.78 -0.24 -8.93
C MET A 257 13.44 -1.17 -9.94
N GLN A 258 14.06 -0.61 -10.98
CA GLN A 258 14.72 -1.40 -12.02
C GLN A 258 16.25 -1.25 -11.93
N PRO A 259 17.01 -2.30 -12.26
CA PRO A 259 18.46 -2.18 -12.41
C PRO A 259 18.84 -1.11 -13.43
N LEU A 260 19.95 -0.41 -13.23
CA LEU A 260 20.45 0.66 -14.10
C LEU A 260 20.45 0.25 -15.56
N THR A 261 20.91 -0.97 -15.87
CA THR A 261 20.94 -1.52 -17.24
C THR A 261 19.58 -1.57 -17.94
N ASN A 262 18.50 -1.82 -17.17
CA ASN A 262 17.14 -1.81 -17.69
C ASN A 262 16.63 -0.37 -17.85
N VAL A 263 16.95 0.50 -16.89
CA VAL A 263 16.59 1.94 -16.98
C VAL A 263 17.20 2.55 -18.22
N LEU A 264 18.47 2.27 -18.54
CA LEU A 264 19.16 2.78 -19.73
C LEU A 264 18.57 2.22 -21.05
N LYS A 265 17.98 1.03 -21.05
CA LYS A 265 17.23 0.51 -22.21
C LYS A 265 15.93 1.27 -22.45
N ILE A 266 15.21 1.63 -21.37
CA ILE A 266 13.92 2.34 -21.45
C ILE A 266 14.15 3.83 -21.70
N TYR A 267 15.16 4.40 -21.06
CA TYR A 267 15.54 5.80 -21.09
C TYR A 267 17.01 5.95 -21.44
N PRO A 268 17.38 5.77 -22.73
CA PRO A 268 18.76 5.84 -23.17
C PRO A 268 19.35 7.25 -22.96
N GLU A 269 20.67 7.35 -22.93
CA GLU A 269 21.38 8.59 -22.57
C GLU A 269 21.09 9.75 -23.51
N ASN A 270 20.86 9.48 -24.81
CA ASN A 270 20.48 10.47 -25.78
C ASN A 270 19.04 11.00 -25.62
N ASN A 271 18.23 10.40 -24.76
CA ASN A 271 16.89 10.91 -24.40
C ASN A 271 17.01 12.03 -23.36
N GLY A 272 16.89 13.27 -23.79
CA GLY A 272 16.98 14.47 -22.94
C GLY A 272 15.68 14.86 -22.23
N SER A 273 14.59 14.10 -22.37
CA SER A 273 13.29 14.44 -21.74
C SER A 273 13.37 14.45 -20.20
N VAL A 274 12.48 15.21 -19.56
CA VAL A 274 12.39 15.28 -18.08
C VAL A 274 12.22 13.90 -17.46
N PRO A 275 11.28 13.04 -17.91
CA PRO A 275 11.13 11.69 -17.36
C PRO A 275 12.41 10.84 -17.50
N ALA A 276 13.09 10.94 -18.65
CA ALA A 276 14.30 10.15 -18.90
C ALA A 276 15.47 10.57 -17.99
N ARG A 277 15.70 11.88 -17.83
CA ARG A 277 16.72 12.39 -16.90
C ARG A 277 16.41 12.01 -15.46
N TYR A 278 15.12 12.07 -15.06
CA TYR A 278 14.68 11.71 -13.72
C TYR A 278 14.91 10.22 -13.41
N ALA A 279 14.47 9.33 -14.30
CA ALA A 279 14.69 7.89 -14.15
C ALA A 279 16.18 7.56 -14.05
N ARG A 280 17.02 8.13 -14.94
CA ARG A 280 18.46 7.89 -14.92
C ARG A 280 19.13 8.46 -13.66
N SER A 281 18.71 9.65 -13.22
CA SER A 281 19.24 10.25 -11.99
C SER A 281 19.01 9.33 -10.78
N ALA A 282 17.79 8.81 -10.62
CA ALA A 282 17.45 7.86 -9.56
C ALA A 282 18.23 6.53 -9.71
N ALA A 283 18.35 6.02 -10.94
CA ALA A 283 19.04 4.75 -11.19
C ALA A 283 20.56 4.84 -10.95
N TYR A 284 21.22 5.90 -11.42
CA TYR A 284 22.64 6.14 -11.14
C TYR A 284 22.90 6.33 -9.65
N TYR A 285 22.01 7.05 -8.95
CA TYR A 285 22.11 7.19 -7.50
C TYR A 285 22.06 5.83 -6.78
N LEU A 286 21.11 4.96 -7.11
CA LEU A 286 21.00 3.62 -6.52
C LEU A 286 22.17 2.69 -6.88
N ASP A 287 22.79 2.91 -8.04
CA ASP A 287 24.01 2.23 -8.49
C ASP A 287 25.29 2.76 -7.81
N GLY A 288 25.16 3.78 -6.92
CA GLY A 288 26.27 4.40 -6.21
C GLY A 288 27.04 5.45 -7.02
N ASN A 289 26.58 5.80 -8.21
CA ASN A 289 27.26 6.73 -9.11
C ASN A 289 26.69 8.16 -8.98
N LEU A 290 27.11 8.88 -7.93
CA LEU A 290 26.67 10.26 -7.69
C LEU A 290 27.22 11.25 -8.73
N GLU A 291 28.33 10.96 -9.35
CA GLU A 291 28.91 11.83 -10.38
C GLU A 291 28.01 11.93 -11.62
N MET A 292 27.30 10.87 -11.92
CA MET A 292 26.28 10.85 -12.99
C MET A 292 24.91 11.29 -12.49
N ALA A 293 24.53 10.95 -11.25
CA ALA A 293 23.20 11.22 -10.72
C ALA A 293 22.94 12.70 -10.45
N VAL A 294 23.90 13.39 -9.78
CA VAL A 294 23.72 14.79 -9.32
C VAL A 294 23.60 15.77 -10.47
N PRO A 295 24.41 15.75 -11.56
CA PRO A 295 24.21 16.66 -12.67
C PRO A 295 22.84 16.50 -13.36
N LEU A 296 22.30 15.29 -13.42
CA LEU A 296 20.98 15.05 -13.99
C LEU A 296 19.87 15.70 -13.13
N ILE A 297 19.88 15.50 -11.81
CA ILE A 297 18.89 16.13 -10.94
C ILE A 297 19.05 17.65 -10.91
N ASP A 298 20.27 18.19 -10.94
CA ASP A 298 20.52 19.63 -11.02
C ASP A 298 19.96 20.25 -12.29
N SER A 299 20.08 19.53 -13.41
CA SER A 299 19.47 19.97 -14.67
C SER A 299 17.94 20.00 -14.64
N LEU A 300 17.32 19.11 -13.86
CA LEU A 300 15.87 19.08 -13.64
C LEU A 300 15.43 20.22 -12.72
N ILE A 301 16.18 20.48 -11.65
CA ILE A 301 15.94 21.62 -10.75
C ILE A 301 16.06 22.95 -11.52
N ALA A 302 17.07 23.10 -12.36
CA ALA A 302 17.22 24.29 -13.19
C ALA A 302 16.05 24.53 -14.15
N GLY A 303 15.51 23.44 -14.73
CA GLY A 303 14.35 23.51 -15.63
C GLY A 303 13.01 23.68 -14.92
N ALA A 304 12.90 23.27 -13.65
CA ALA A 304 11.67 23.36 -12.84
C ALA A 304 12.00 23.73 -11.38
N PRO A 305 12.45 24.97 -11.11
CA PRO A 305 12.95 25.39 -9.79
C PRO A 305 11.88 25.40 -8.69
N LYS A 306 10.60 25.31 -9.06
CA LYS A 306 9.46 25.23 -8.14
C LYS A 306 8.98 23.80 -7.87
N ASN A 307 9.65 22.78 -8.41
CA ASN A 307 9.30 21.39 -8.12
C ASN A 307 9.97 20.95 -6.80
N PRO A 308 9.20 20.67 -5.74
CA PRO A 308 9.75 20.29 -4.43
C PRO A 308 10.44 18.92 -4.46
N TYR A 309 9.99 18.01 -5.30
CA TYR A 309 10.41 16.61 -5.32
C TYR A 309 11.79 16.42 -5.98
N PHE A 310 12.17 17.29 -6.92
CA PHE A 310 13.53 17.28 -7.45
C PHE A 310 14.55 17.74 -6.40
N GLN A 311 14.16 18.72 -5.58
CA GLN A 311 14.97 19.19 -4.45
C GLN A 311 15.06 18.09 -3.38
N GLU A 312 13.96 17.42 -3.06
CA GLU A 312 13.91 16.30 -2.11
C GLU A 312 14.84 15.17 -2.56
N LEU A 313 14.76 14.74 -3.84
CA LEU A 313 15.62 13.68 -4.34
C LEU A 313 17.12 14.07 -4.29
N LYS A 314 17.47 15.33 -4.61
CA LYS A 314 18.85 15.82 -4.44
C LYS A 314 19.28 15.75 -2.99
N GLY A 315 18.42 16.18 -2.07
CA GLY A 315 18.66 16.06 -0.63
C GLY A 315 18.92 14.62 -0.20
N GLN A 316 18.07 13.68 -0.66
CA GLN A 316 18.22 12.26 -0.38
C GLN A 316 19.54 11.69 -0.89
N MET A 317 19.90 11.97 -2.14
CA MET A 317 21.18 11.55 -2.72
C MET A 317 22.37 12.00 -1.90
N LEU A 318 22.37 13.25 -1.46
CA LEU A 318 23.45 13.80 -0.65
C LEU A 318 23.46 13.20 0.75
N PHE A 319 22.30 13.12 1.39
CA PHE A 319 22.16 12.60 2.75
C PHE A 319 22.60 11.14 2.86
N GLU A 320 22.08 10.27 2.00
CA GLU A 320 22.36 8.83 2.06
C GLU A 320 23.82 8.48 1.67
N ASN A 321 24.53 9.44 1.03
CA ASN A 321 25.95 9.33 0.72
C ASN A 321 26.84 10.12 1.71
N GLY A 322 26.36 10.40 2.94
CA GLY A 322 27.11 10.98 4.02
C GLY A 322 27.43 12.48 3.88
N ARG A 323 26.86 13.15 2.87
CA ARG A 323 27.02 14.61 2.66
C ARG A 323 25.92 15.38 3.39
N ILE A 324 25.82 15.16 4.71
CA ILE A 324 24.68 15.59 5.54
C ILE A 324 24.46 17.10 5.44
N GLU A 325 25.48 17.92 5.68
CA GLU A 325 25.38 19.38 5.65
C GLU A 325 24.93 19.88 4.26
N LYS A 326 25.44 19.26 3.19
CA LYS A 326 25.07 19.63 1.81
C LYS A 326 23.64 19.23 1.47
N SER A 327 23.05 18.25 2.18
CA SER A 327 21.67 17.82 1.99
C SER A 327 20.64 18.79 2.58
N LEU A 328 21.04 19.61 3.56
CA LEU A 328 20.11 20.49 4.27
C LEU A 328 19.48 21.55 3.36
N GLU A 329 20.27 22.17 2.48
CA GLU A 329 19.75 23.20 1.59
C GLU A 329 18.68 22.68 0.64
N PRO A 330 18.91 21.62 -0.18
CA PRO A 330 17.86 21.09 -1.02
C PRO A 330 16.64 20.56 -0.24
N TYR A 331 16.81 19.95 0.92
CA TYR A 331 15.68 19.56 1.75
C TYR A 331 14.88 20.75 2.29
N ARG A 332 15.54 21.85 2.74
CA ARG A 332 14.85 23.08 3.14
C ARG A 332 14.05 23.64 1.96
N ARG A 333 14.68 23.74 0.80
CA ARG A 333 14.01 24.23 -0.41
C ARG A 333 12.81 23.37 -0.77
N SER A 334 12.90 22.06 -0.61
CA SER A 334 11.76 21.14 -0.82
C SER A 334 10.59 21.45 0.12
N VAL A 335 10.87 21.64 1.42
CA VAL A 335 9.86 22.00 2.42
C VAL A 335 9.27 23.40 2.17
N ASP A 336 10.08 24.37 1.79
CA ASP A 336 9.60 25.73 1.46
C ASP A 336 8.61 25.73 0.30
N LEU A 337 8.83 24.85 -0.68
CA LEU A 337 7.98 24.73 -1.86
C LEU A 337 6.68 23.93 -1.60
N ALA A 338 6.71 23.01 -0.65
CA ALA A 338 5.55 22.22 -0.24
C ALA A 338 5.46 22.07 1.29
N PRO A 339 5.13 23.18 2.00
CA PRO A 339 5.24 23.21 3.46
C PRO A 339 4.24 22.31 4.19
N GLU A 340 3.17 21.88 3.52
CA GLU A 340 2.15 21.03 4.12
C GLU A 340 2.46 19.52 3.94
N GLU A 341 3.55 19.18 3.24
CA GLU A 341 3.89 17.81 2.89
C GLU A 341 4.68 17.11 4.03
N PRO A 342 4.07 16.12 4.73
CA PRO A 342 4.70 15.53 5.92
C PRO A 342 5.99 14.79 5.61
N LEU A 343 6.07 14.07 4.48
CA LEU A 343 7.23 13.27 4.12
C LEU A 343 8.48 14.15 3.89
N LEU A 344 8.30 15.31 3.26
CA LEU A 344 9.40 16.26 3.04
C LEU A 344 9.91 16.84 4.36
N ARG A 345 9.00 17.15 5.29
CA ARG A 345 9.37 17.61 6.63
C ARG A 345 10.13 16.56 7.43
N VAL A 346 9.70 15.30 7.33
CA VAL A 346 10.37 14.16 7.99
C VAL A 346 11.77 13.96 7.42
N ALA A 347 11.94 14.08 6.10
CA ALA A 347 13.25 13.98 5.45
C ALA A 347 14.20 15.09 5.91
N LEU A 348 13.75 16.34 5.95
CA LEU A 348 14.53 17.47 6.47
C LEU A 348 14.87 17.28 7.94
N ALA A 349 13.89 16.93 8.78
CA ALA A 349 14.12 16.70 10.21
C ALA A 349 15.15 15.61 10.46
N ARG A 350 15.12 14.51 9.69
CA ARG A 350 16.12 13.44 9.77
C ARG A 350 17.53 13.96 9.46
N ALA A 351 17.67 14.78 8.42
CA ALA A 351 18.97 15.36 8.08
C ALA A 351 19.47 16.34 9.17
N GLN A 352 18.58 17.17 9.70
CA GLN A 352 18.89 18.08 10.82
C GLN A 352 19.34 17.34 12.08
N ILE A 353 18.68 16.24 12.42
CA ILE A 353 19.06 15.38 13.57
C ILE A 353 20.46 14.82 13.41
N GLU A 354 20.83 14.38 12.22
CA GLU A 354 22.14 13.75 11.98
C GLU A 354 23.31 14.75 12.06
N THR A 355 23.07 16.07 11.95
CA THR A 355 24.12 17.07 12.16
C THR A 355 24.57 17.17 13.62
N GLY A 356 23.73 16.79 14.59
CA GLY A 356 23.98 16.98 16.02
C GLY A 356 23.96 18.44 16.51
N ASN A 357 23.65 19.40 15.64
CA ASN A 357 23.61 20.83 15.99
C ASN A 357 22.35 21.14 16.81
N ALA A 358 22.50 21.78 17.98
CA ALA A 358 21.41 22.05 18.92
C ALA A 358 20.27 22.90 18.28
N THR A 359 20.63 23.93 17.52
CA THR A 359 19.62 24.78 16.84
C THR A 359 18.84 23.97 15.81
N LEU A 360 19.52 23.12 15.03
CA LEU A 360 18.86 22.28 14.04
C LEU A 360 18.02 21.16 14.68
N LEU A 361 18.30 20.75 15.91
CA LEU A 361 17.43 19.83 16.66
C LEU A 361 16.11 20.49 17.04
N GLU A 362 16.10 21.75 17.45
CA GLU A 362 14.85 22.48 17.71
C GLU A 362 14.04 22.66 16.42
N ASP A 363 14.68 23.02 15.31
CA ASP A 363 14.00 23.09 14.00
C ASP A 363 13.41 21.74 13.61
N ALA A 364 14.15 20.64 13.79
CA ALA A 364 13.67 19.28 13.49
C ALA A 364 12.42 18.93 14.32
N LYS A 365 12.39 19.34 15.61
CA LYS A 365 11.22 19.15 16.48
C LYS A 365 9.99 19.85 15.92
N VAL A 366 10.13 21.09 15.42
CA VAL A 366 9.04 21.84 14.77
C VAL A 366 8.54 21.12 13.52
N HIS A 367 9.45 20.66 12.65
CA HIS A 367 9.06 19.92 11.44
C HIS A 367 8.31 18.62 11.78
N LEU A 368 8.80 17.84 12.75
CA LEU A 368 8.14 16.61 13.18
C LEU A 368 6.77 16.85 13.81
N LYS A 369 6.61 17.94 14.57
CA LYS A 369 5.30 18.34 15.15
C LYS A 369 4.29 18.64 14.05
N VAL A 370 4.67 19.40 13.03
CA VAL A 370 3.78 19.69 11.88
C VAL A 370 3.43 18.41 11.14
N ALA A 371 4.42 17.55 10.87
CA ALA A 371 4.20 16.27 10.22
C ALA A 371 3.25 15.35 11.02
N ALA A 372 3.38 15.29 12.35
CA ALA A 372 2.50 14.53 13.23
C ALA A 372 1.04 15.01 13.19
N GLY A 373 0.83 16.30 13.01
CA GLY A 373 -0.52 16.85 12.85
C GLY A 373 -1.23 16.41 11.56
N ARG A 374 -0.46 16.04 10.52
CA ARG A 374 -0.99 15.56 9.23
C ARG A 374 -1.05 14.03 9.15
N GLU A 375 -0.02 13.36 9.66
CA GLU A 375 0.09 11.90 9.62
C GLU A 375 0.46 11.32 11.00
N PRO A 376 -0.47 11.35 11.97
CA PRO A 376 -0.22 10.86 13.33
C PRO A 376 0.10 9.37 13.40
N GLU A 377 -0.34 8.57 12.41
CA GLU A 377 -0.10 7.14 12.34
C GLU A 377 1.28 6.77 11.75
N MET A 378 2.06 7.75 11.28
CA MET A 378 3.38 7.52 10.72
C MET A 378 4.42 7.27 11.83
N ARG A 379 4.74 6.02 12.09
CA ARG A 379 5.66 5.60 13.16
C ARG A 379 7.02 6.28 13.12
N GLU A 380 7.54 6.59 11.92
CA GLU A 380 8.84 7.24 11.74
C GLU A 380 8.88 8.63 12.39
N ILE A 381 7.79 9.38 12.36
CA ILE A 381 7.67 10.68 13.03
C ILE A 381 7.95 10.51 14.53
N TRP A 382 7.31 9.55 15.15
CA TRP A 382 7.44 9.31 16.60
C TRP A 382 8.81 8.76 16.99
N ARG A 383 9.40 7.93 16.13
CA ARG A 383 10.77 7.46 16.31
C ARG A 383 11.77 8.63 16.31
N LEU A 384 11.67 9.52 15.32
CA LEU A 384 12.53 10.70 15.21
C LEU A 384 12.25 11.71 16.33
N SER A 385 10.98 11.93 16.70
CA SER A 385 10.59 12.79 17.83
C SER A 385 11.20 12.32 19.15
N ALA A 386 11.25 11.01 19.40
CA ALA A 386 11.91 10.47 20.57
C ALA A 386 13.43 10.75 20.56
N ILE A 387 14.08 10.65 19.40
CA ILE A 387 15.51 10.94 19.26
C ILE A 387 15.78 12.43 19.52
N VAL A 388 15.03 13.32 18.90
CA VAL A 388 15.17 14.78 19.07
C VAL A 388 14.97 15.17 20.51
N SER A 389 13.84 14.78 21.13
CA SER A 389 13.54 15.12 22.52
C SER A 389 14.59 14.58 23.49
N GLY A 390 15.12 13.37 23.24
CA GLY A 390 16.20 12.81 24.04
C GLY A 390 17.50 13.59 23.92
N ARG A 391 17.90 14.03 22.72
CA ARG A 391 19.10 14.87 22.50
C ARG A 391 18.97 16.27 23.10
N LEU A 392 17.74 16.79 23.19
CA LEU A 392 17.41 18.07 23.81
C LEU A 392 17.21 17.97 25.35
N GLY A 393 17.36 16.78 25.95
CA GLY A 393 17.16 16.55 27.39
C GLY A 393 15.70 16.57 27.84
N GLN A 394 14.73 16.58 26.92
CA GLN A 394 13.30 16.66 27.17
C GLN A 394 12.72 15.26 27.44
N MET A 395 13.03 14.69 28.61
CA MET A 395 12.81 13.27 28.91
C MET A 395 11.33 12.86 28.88
N GLY A 396 10.41 13.71 29.35
CA GLY A 396 8.96 13.45 29.32
C GLY A 396 8.44 13.34 27.89
N GLU A 397 8.84 14.27 27.01
CA GLU A 397 8.44 14.24 25.59
C GLU A 397 9.08 13.07 24.83
N MET A 398 10.34 12.74 25.15
CA MET A 398 11.00 11.54 24.61
C MET A 398 10.20 10.27 24.97
N THR A 399 9.78 10.15 26.22
CA THR A 399 9.04 8.99 26.71
C THR A 399 7.65 8.91 26.06
N LEU A 400 6.97 10.05 25.91
CA LEU A 400 5.69 10.15 25.19
C LEU A 400 5.82 9.70 23.72
N ALA A 401 6.82 10.21 23.02
CA ALA A 401 7.04 9.83 21.61
C ALA A 401 7.36 8.33 21.45
N LYS A 402 8.08 7.73 22.42
CA LYS A 402 8.27 6.27 22.46
C LYS A 402 6.97 5.52 22.71
N ALA A 403 6.10 6.02 23.59
CA ALA A 403 4.79 5.40 23.84
C ALA A 403 3.93 5.36 22.59
N GLU A 404 3.86 6.47 21.82
CA GLU A 404 3.20 6.53 20.52
C GLU A 404 3.78 5.52 19.52
N TYR A 405 5.10 5.48 19.40
CA TYR A 405 5.76 4.54 18.50
C TYR A 405 5.41 3.08 18.82
N GLU A 406 5.43 2.69 20.10
CA GLU A 406 5.11 1.33 20.53
C GLU A 406 3.61 1.01 20.36
N LEU A 407 2.72 1.98 20.59
CA LEU A 407 1.28 1.84 20.35
C LEU A 407 0.99 1.57 18.87
N LEU A 408 1.58 2.37 17.98
CA LEU A 408 1.46 2.20 16.52
C LEU A 408 2.15 0.93 16.00
N SER A 409 3.08 0.38 16.79
CA SER A 409 3.74 -0.90 16.50
C SER A 409 2.96 -2.12 17.01
N GLY A 410 1.80 -1.90 17.66
CA GLY A 410 0.97 -2.95 18.24
C GLY A 410 1.53 -3.55 19.55
N LYS A 411 2.58 -2.96 20.12
CA LYS A 411 3.20 -3.41 21.37
C LYS A 411 2.52 -2.75 22.58
N ASN A 412 1.25 -3.10 22.80
CA ASN A 412 0.37 -2.40 23.72
C ASN A 412 0.86 -2.40 25.18
N ILE A 413 1.53 -3.46 25.65
CA ILE A 413 2.08 -3.52 27.01
C ILE A 413 3.20 -2.50 27.18
N ALA A 414 4.13 -2.41 26.21
CA ALA A 414 5.23 -1.43 26.21
C ALA A 414 4.70 0.00 26.10
N ALA A 415 3.72 0.24 25.23
CA ALA A 415 3.07 1.53 25.06
C ALA A 415 2.43 2.01 26.37
N ARG A 416 1.68 1.15 27.08
CA ARG A 416 1.09 1.48 28.38
C ARG A 416 2.17 1.85 29.42
N THR A 417 3.21 1.03 29.56
CA THR A 417 4.28 1.28 30.55
C THR A 417 5.02 2.59 30.28
N LEU A 418 5.25 2.91 28.99
CA LEU A 418 5.88 4.18 28.62
C LEU A 418 4.93 5.37 28.82
N ALA A 419 3.62 5.18 28.57
CA ALA A 419 2.63 6.21 28.82
C ALA A 419 2.52 6.54 30.32
N ASP A 420 2.51 5.54 31.22
CA ASP A 420 2.54 5.76 32.68
C ASP A 420 3.78 6.59 33.06
N ARG A 421 4.94 6.23 32.58
CA ARG A 421 6.18 7.00 32.83
C ARG A 421 6.12 8.43 32.27
N ALA A 422 5.54 8.63 31.09
CA ALA A 422 5.38 9.96 30.50
C ALA A 422 4.45 10.84 31.34
N ILE A 423 3.37 10.27 31.92
CA ILE A 423 2.46 10.97 32.85
C ILE A 423 3.22 11.48 34.08
N ASP A 424 4.15 10.68 34.63
CA ASP A 424 4.97 11.09 35.79
C ASP A 424 6.01 12.17 35.45
N GLN A 425 6.45 12.25 34.20
CA GLN A 425 7.53 13.14 33.74
C GLN A 425 7.04 14.46 33.14
N LEU A 426 5.79 14.51 32.68
CA LEU A 426 5.23 15.70 32.01
C LEU A 426 4.43 16.57 33.01
N PRO A 427 4.38 17.90 32.79
CA PRO A 427 3.55 18.77 33.62
C PRO A 427 2.08 18.37 33.55
N ALA A 428 1.45 18.19 34.69
CA ALA A 428 0.03 17.81 34.81
C ALA A 428 -0.86 18.82 34.02
N GLY A 429 -1.80 18.27 33.23
CA GLY A 429 -2.70 19.08 32.38
C GLY A 429 -2.08 19.60 31.09
N SER A 430 -0.78 19.38 30.84
CA SER A 430 -0.18 19.72 29.55
C SER A 430 -0.73 18.85 28.42
N PRO A 431 -0.70 19.31 27.13
CA PRO A 431 -1.15 18.51 26.00
C PRO A 431 -0.46 17.16 25.91
N GLY A 432 0.86 17.09 26.21
CA GLY A 432 1.59 15.82 26.23
C GLY A 432 1.17 14.87 27.35
N TRP A 433 0.86 15.42 28.53
CA TRP A 433 0.34 14.67 29.65
C TRP A 433 -1.04 14.05 29.35
N LEU A 434 -1.96 14.84 28.76
CA LEU A 434 -3.25 14.37 28.31
C LEU A 434 -3.11 13.26 27.27
N ARG A 435 -2.25 13.49 26.29
CA ARG A 435 -2.01 12.47 25.25
C ARG A 435 -1.43 11.17 25.83
N ALA A 436 -0.55 11.25 26.83
CA ALA A 436 -0.04 10.07 27.51
C ALA A 436 -1.16 9.27 28.21
N GLN A 437 -2.16 9.96 28.79
CA GLN A 437 -3.33 9.29 29.36
C GLN A 437 -4.17 8.57 28.29
N ASP A 438 -4.37 9.22 27.13
CA ASP A 438 -5.10 8.61 26.00
C ASP A 438 -4.39 7.33 25.53
N ILE A 439 -3.05 7.38 25.35
CA ILE A 439 -2.26 6.21 24.95
C ILE A 439 -2.40 5.07 25.98
N ARG A 440 -2.33 5.41 27.27
CA ARG A 440 -2.50 4.41 28.36
C ARG A 440 -3.85 3.73 28.25
N ALA A 441 -4.92 4.50 28.10
CA ALA A 441 -6.29 4.00 27.99
C ALA A 441 -6.47 3.11 26.74
N GLU A 442 -6.02 3.59 25.58
CA GLU A 442 -6.09 2.88 24.33
C GLU A 442 -5.29 1.56 24.36
N ALA A 443 -4.06 1.61 24.85
CA ALA A 443 -3.22 0.42 25.00
C ALA A 443 -3.86 -0.60 25.95
N GLN A 444 -4.48 -0.15 27.04
CA GLN A 444 -5.20 -1.01 28.01
C GLN A 444 -6.42 -1.69 27.38
N GLN A 445 -7.18 -1.00 26.52
CA GLN A 445 -8.30 -1.60 25.79
C GLN A 445 -7.82 -2.68 24.82
N ARG A 446 -6.70 -2.43 24.11
CA ARG A 446 -6.12 -3.38 23.13
C ARG A 446 -5.44 -4.60 23.81
N ILE A 447 -5.11 -4.55 25.09
CA ILE A 447 -4.55 -5.68 25.87
C ILE A 447 -5.64 -6.63 26.35
N LYS A 448 -6.83 -6.14 26.66
CA LYS A 448 -7.96 -6.98 27.09
C LYS A 448 -8.45 -7.78 25.88
N PRO A 449 -8.49 -9.12 25.93
CA PRO A 449 -9.15 -9.92 24.91
C PRO A 449 -10.66 -9.54 24.91
N GLU A 450 -11.22 -9.42 23.71
CA GLU A 450 -12.67 -9.31 23.50
C GLU A 450 -13.40 -10.54 24.02
#